data_9eea8afad815e34a5370e0c4f2c9d13d
#
_entry.id   9eea8afad815e34a5370e0c4f2c9d13d
#
_cell.length_a   1.000
_cell.length_b   1.000
_cell.length_c   1.000
_cell.angle_alpha   90.00
_cell.angle_beta   90.00
_cell.angle_gamma   90.00
#
_symmetry.space_group_name_H-M   'P 1'
#
loop_
_entity.id
_entity.type
_entity.pdbx_description
1 polymer ?
#
loop_
_entity_poly.entity_id
_entity_poly.type
_entity_poly.pdbx_seq_one_letter_code
_entity_poly.pdbx_strand_id
1 'polypeptide(L)'
;MNKKPMTVHEVVNLTGITARTLHYYDEIGLLKPSIVTEARYRLYTEEDLIRLQEILFFREVGFALKEIKKLLDAPHYNRSEALERHLSILEAQKERIDGIIALIKNEINGGKNLAFTAFSQSKVIELQT
;
A
#
# COMPACT_ATOMS: atom_id res chain seq x y z
N MET A 1 5.77 -13.92 -21.14
CA MET A 1 7.08 -13.50 -21.56
C MET A 1 8.05 -13.54 -20.39
N ASN A 2 9.13 -14.27 -20.53
CA ASN A 2 10.08 -14.46 -19.43
C ASN A 2 10.97 -13.23 -19.29
N LYS A 3 10.70 -12.47 -18.26
CA LYS A 3 11.58 -11.35 -17.91
C LYS A 3 12.71 -11.88 -17.04
N LYS A 4 13.88 -11.35 -17.26
CA LYS A 4 15.04 -11.68 -16.45
C LYS A 4 14.82 -11.26 -15.00
N PRO A 5 15.14 -12.11 -14.02
CA PRO A 5 15.04 -11.72 -12.62
C PRO A 5 15.87 -10.49 -12.31
N MET A 6 15.40 -9.69 -11.37
CA MET A 6 16.07 -8.44 -10.98
C MET A 6 16.89 -8.60 -9.72
N THR A 7 18.04 -7.91 -9.69
CA THR A 7 18.88 -7.80 -8.50
C THR A 7 18.25 -6.84 -7.51
N VAL A 8 18.73 -6.83 -6.27
CA VAL A 8 18.32 -5.85 -5.26
C VAL A 8 18.49 -4.42 -5.79
N HIS A 9 19.65 -4.14 -6.39
CA HIS A 9 19.94 -2.80 -6.93
C HIS A 9 18.94 -2.38 -8.00
N GLU A 10 18.59 -3.29 -8.90
CA GLU A 10 17.61 -3.02 -9.95
C GLU A 10 16.21 -2.76 -9.38
N VAL A 11 15.81 -3.52 -8.35
CA VAL A 11 14.52 -3.32 -7.69
C VAL A 11 14.48 -1.98 -6.98
N VAL A 12 15.55 -1.61 -6.29
CA VAL A 12 15.68 -0.30 -5.63
C VAL A 12 15.51 0.83 -6.65
N ASN A 13 16.17 0.73 -7.79
CA ASN A 13 16.06 1.75 -8.84
C ASN A 13 14.66 1.82 -9.45
N LEU A 14 14.01 0.67 -9.59
CA LEU A 14 12.67 0.62 -10.17
C LEU A 14 11.60 1.19 -9.24
N THR A 15 11.69 0.87 -7.95
CA THR A 15 10.61 1.15 -7.01
C THR A 15 10.86 2.33 -6.07
N GLY A 16 12.11 2.71 -5.89
CA GLY A 16 12.48 3.76 -4.95
C GLY A 16 12.55 3.32 -3.49
N ILE A 17 12.22 2.07 -3.19
CA ILE A 17 12.41 1.57 -1.81
C ILE A 17 13.88 1.23 -1.59
N THR A 18 14.31 1.24 -0.33
CA THR A 18 15.71 1.02 -0.01
C THR A 18 16.05 -0.48 0.03
N ALA A 19 17.32 -0.81 -0.17
CA ALA A 19 17.80 -2.17 -0.01
C ALA A 19 17.52 -2.68 1.42
N ARG A 20 17.63 -1.79 2.41
CA ARG A 20 17.33 -2.10 3.80
C ARG A 20 15.87 -2.55 3.97
N THR A 21 14.96 -1.86 3.32
CA THR A 21 13.53 -2.22 3.33
C THR A 21 13.30 -3.60 2.71
N LEU A 22 13.95 -3.88 1.57
CA LEU A 22 13.85 -5.20 0.94
C LEU A 22 14.38 -6.31 1.85
N HIS A 23 15.50 -6.07 2.53
CA HIS A 23 16.06 -7.04 3.47
C HIS A 23 15.13 -7.28 4.65
N TYR A 24 14.52 -6.21 5.14
CA TYR A 24 13.54 -6.31 6.23
C TYR A 24 12.32 -7.13 5.80
N TYR A 25 11.81 -6.90 4.59
CA TYR A 25 10.68 -7.66 4.06
C TYR A 25 11.01 -9.15 3.94
N ASP A 26 12.25 -9.47 3.60
CA ASP A 26 12.72 -10.85 3.57
C ASP A 26 12.73 -11.44 4.98
N GLU A 27 13.29 -10.72 5.95
CA GLU A 27 13.36 -11.17 7.35
C GLU A 27 11.99 -11.51 7.94
N ILE A 28 10.99 -10.67 7.70
CA ILE A 28 9.65 -10.89 8.25
C ILE A 28 8.78 -11.80 7.39
N GLY A 29 9.32 -12.30 6.28
CA GLY A 29 8.60 -13.18 5.38
C GLY A 29 7.52 -12.52 4.55
N LEU A 30 7.55 -11.18 4.45
CA LEU A 30 6.58 -10.44 3.65
C LEU A 30 6.89 -10.56 2.16
N LEU A 31 8.16 -10.41 1.79
CA LEU A 31 8.63 -10.57 0.43
C LEU A 31 10.01 -11.23 0.43
N LYS A 32 10.04 -12.49 0.04
CA LYS A 32 11.29 -13.23 -0.09
C LYS A 32 11.67 -13.30 -1.56
N PRO A 33 12.97 -13.09 -1.88
CA PRO A 33 13.39 -13.29 -3.27
C PRO A 33 13.21 -14.75 -3.63
N SER A 34 12.62 -15.02 -4.80
CA SER A 34 12.38 -16.40 -5.24
C SER A 34 13.66 -17.14 -5.57
N ILE A 35 14.72 -16.41 -5.89
CA ILE A 35 16.02 -16.98 -6.26
C ILE A 35 17.10 -16.41 -5.35
N VAL A 36 17.91 -17.31 -4.79
CA VAL A 36 19.15 -16.93 -4.09
C VAL A 36 20.26 -17.74 -4.78
N THR A 37 21.22 -17.07 -5.36
CA THR A 37 22.31 -17.73 -6.10
C THR A 37 23.30 -18.41 -5.14
N GLU A 38 24.17 -19.25 -5.67
CA GLU A 38 25.24 -19.89 -4.88
C GLU A 38 26.13 -18.84 -4.20
N ALA A 39 26.34 -17.70 -4.85
CA ALA A 39 27.10 -16.57 -4.29
C ALA A 39 26.25 -15.73 -3.31
N ARG A 40 25.03 -16.17 -3.01
CA ARG A 40 24.10 -15.53 -2.07
C ARG A 40 23.54 -14.19 -2.56
N TYR A 41 23.49 -13.98 -3.85
CA TYR A 41 22.81 -12.82 -4.43
C TYR A 41 21.31 -13.10 -4.48
N ARG A 42 20.52 -12.12 -4.05
CA ARG A 42 19.06 -12.18 -4.11
C ARG A 42 18.57 -11.71 -5.45
N LEU A 43 17.69 -12.51 -6.06
CA LEU A 43 17.07 -12.15 -7.34
C LEU A 43 15.55 -12.23 -7.18
N TYR A 44 14.89 -11.21 -7.71
CA TYR A 44 13.43 -11.06 -7.64
C TYR A 44 12.82 -11.37 -9.00
N THR A 45 11.91 -12.31 -9.03
CA THR A 45 11.19 -12.70 -10.26
C THR A 45 10.06 -11.71 -10.53
N GLU A 46 9.43 -11.84 -11.70
CA GLU A 46 8.25 -11.05 -12.02
C GLU A 46 7.14 -11.25 -10.99
N GLU A 47 6.93 -12.48 -10.54
CA GLU A 47 5.95 -12.78 -9.49
C GLU A 47 6.28 -12.07 -8.18
N ASP A 48 7.56 -12.01 -7.82
CA ASP A 48 8.00 -11.28 -6.64
C ASP A 48 7.70 -9.79 -6.79
N LEU A 49 7.88 -9.23 -7.98
CA LEU A 49 7.61 -7.82 -8.25
C LEU A 49 6.11 -7.52 -8.20
N ILE A 50 5.28 -8.45 -8.65
CA ILE A 50 3.83 -8.31 -8.54
C ILE A 50 3.42 -8.26 -7.05
N ARG A 51 3.98 -9.16 -6.25
CA ARG A 51 3.72 -9.15 -4.80
C ARG A 51 4.20 -7.86 -4.15
N LEU A 52 5.37 -7.36 -4.55
CA LEU A 52 5.88 -6.08 -4.06
C LEU A 52 4.92 -4.94 -4.40
N GLN A 53 4.39 -4.92 -5.62
CA GLN A 53 3.42 -3.91 -6.02
C GLN A 53 2.18 -3.94 -5.13
N GLU A 54 1.67 -5.12 -4.81
CA GLU A 54 0.54 -5.27 -3.89
C GLU A 54 0.88 -4.75 -2.49
N ILE A 55 2.07 -5.07 -2.00
CA ILE A 55 2.55 -4.58 -0.70
C ILE A 55 2.54 -3.04 -0.68
N LEU A 56 3.07 -2.42 -1.73
CA LEU A 56 3.16 -0.96 -1.80
C LEU A 56 1.78 -0.32 -1.89
N PHE A 57 0.84 -0.92 -2.60
CA PHE A 57 -0.54 -0.44 -2.65
C PHE A 57 -1.17 -0.42 -1.26
N PHE A 58 -1.09 -1.53 -0.53
CA PHE A 58 -1.67 -1.62 0.80
C PHE A 58 -0.99 -0.70 1.80
N ARG A 59 0.32 -0.52 1.67
CA ARG A 59 1.05 0.44 2.50
C ARG A 59 0.53 1.86 2.28
N GLU A 60 0.30 2.22 1.02
CA GLU A 60 -0.18 3.56 0.66
C GLU A 60 -1.53 3.89 1.31
N VAL A 61 -2.38 2.91 1.50
CA VAL A 61 -3.66 3.13 2.18
C VAL A 61 -3.59 2.93 3.70
N GLY A 62 -2.38 2.69 4.22
CA GLY A 62 -2.16 2.66 5.66
C GLY A 62 -2.23 1.30 6.35
N PHE A 63 -2.23 0.21 5.60
CA PHE A 63 -2.18 -1.12 6.22
C PHE A 63 -0.81 -1.37 6.85
N ALA A 64 -0.80 -1.95 8.03
CA ALA A 64 0.43 -2.39 8.68
C ALA A 64 1.03 -3.58 7.93
N LEU A 65 2.34 -3.71 7.95
CA LEU A 65 3.03 -4.80 7.25
C LEU A 65 2.53 -6.18 7.68
N LYS A 66 2.22 -6.36 8.95
CA LYS A 66 1.68 -7.61 9.48
C LYS A 66 0.33 -7.95 8.87
N GLU A 67 -0.52 -6.95 8.70
CA GLU A 67 -1.82 -7.12 8.06
C GLU A 67 -1.69 -7.46 6.59
N ILE A 68 -0.76 -6.80 5.90
CA ILE A 68 -0.48 -7.05 4.48
C ILE A 68 -0.02 -8.48 4.29
N LYS A 69 0.92 -8.93 5.13
CA LYS A 69 1.42 -10.31 5.06
C LYS A 69 0.28 -11.31 5.23
N LYS A 70 -0.56 -11.11 6.22
CA LYS A 70 -1.70 -11.97 6.50
C LYS A 70 -2.64 -12.05 5.30
N LEU A 71 -2.91 -10.91 4.68
CA LEU A 71 -3.78 -10.82 3.51
C LEU A 71 -3.19 -11.56 2.31
N LEU A 72 -1.92 -11.29 2.00
CA LEU A 72 -1.27 -11.88 0.84
C LEU A 72 -0.99 -13.37 0.99
N ASP A 73 -0.83 -13.85 2.22
CA ASP A 73 -0.60 -15.26 2.50
C ASP A 73 -1.89 -16.07 2.64
N ALA A 74 -3.05 -15.43 2.60
CA ALA A 74 -4.34 -16.10 2.71
C ALA A 74 -4.52 -17.11 1.56
N PRO A 75 -5.06 -18.33 1.84
CA PRO A 75 -5.17 -19.39 0.82
C PRO A 75 -6.02 -19.00 -0.39
N HIS A 76 -6.96 -18.09 -0.21
CA HIS A 76 -7.86 -17.66 -1.26
C HIS A 76 -7.61 -16.23 -1.71
N TYR A 77 -6.36 -15.77 -1.61
CA TYR A 77 -6.01 -14.43 -2.07
C TYR A 77 -6.35 -14.28 -3.55
N ASN A 78 -7.11 -13.26 -3.87
CA ASN A 78 -7.49 -12.91 -5.24
C ASN A 78 -7.04 -11.49 -5.52
N ARG A 79 -6.12 -11.33 -6.47
CA ARG A 79 -5.54 -10.05 -6.82
C ARG A 79 -6.60 -9.03 -7.27
N SER A 80 -7.54 -9.46 -8.10
CA SER A 80 -8.60 -8.57 -8.61
C SER A 80 -9.48 -8.04 -7.48
N GLU A 81 -9.89 -8.92 -6.56
CA GLU A 81 -10.67 -8.50 -5.40
C GLU A 81 -9.90 -7.54 -4.50
N ALA A 82 -8.61 -7.82 -4.30
CA ALA A 82 -7.75 -6.96 -3.50
C ALA A 82 -7.62 -5.57 -4.12
N LEU A 83 -7.44 -5.50 -5.43
CA LEU A 83 -7.35 -4.23 -6.15
C LEU A 83 -8.68 -3.44 -6.08
N GLU A 84 -9.81 -4.12 -6.23
CA GLU A 84 -11.12 -3.48 -6.11
C GLU A 84 -11.35 -2.92 -4.71
N ARG A 85 -10.98 -3.69 -3.70
CA ARG A 85 -11.08 -3.26 -2.29
C ARG A 85 -10.18 -2.06 -2.03
N HIS A 86 -8.96 -2.10 -2.55
CA HIS A 86 -8.00 -1.02 -2.47
C HIS A 86 -8.56 0.26 -3.10
N LEU A 87 -9.13 0.12 -4.30
CA LEU A 87 -9.76 1.24 -5.01
C LEU A 87 -10.89 1.85 -4.18
N SER A 88 -11.75 1.02 -3.60
CA SER A 88 -12.86 1.51 -2.76
C SER A 88 -12.36 2.31 -1.56
N ILE A 89 -11.27 1.86 -0.93
CA ILE A 89 -10.66 2.55 0.21
C ILE A 89 -10.12 3.91 -0.23
N LEU A 90 -9.43 3.95 -1.38
CA LEU A 90 -8.89 5.21 -1.91
C LEU A 90 -10.00 6.20 -2.26
N GLU A 91 -11.07 5.72 -2.86
CA GLU A 91 -12.21 6.57 -3.21
C GLU A 91 -12.88 7.14 -1.95
N ALA A 92 -13.01 6.33 -0.90
CA ALA A 92 -13.53 6.81 0.38
C ALA A 92 -12.63 7.88 1.00
N GLN A 93 -11.30 7.69 0.93
CA GLN A 93 -10.34 8.68 1.42
C GLN A 93 -10.43 9.98 0.62
N LYS A 94 -10.60 9.87 -0.69
CA LYS A 94 -10.77 11.02 -1.58
C LYS A 94 -11.99 11.83 -1.19
N GLU A 95 -13.13 11.18 -0.98
CA GLU A 95 -14.37 11.86 -0.56
C GLU A 95 -14.19 12.59 0.77
N ARG A 96 -13.52 11.95 1.71
CA ARG A 96 -13.24 12.56 3.01
C ARG A 96 -12.39 13.81 2.85
N ILE A 97 -11.34 13.73 2.04
CA ILE A 97 -10.45 14.87 1.78
C ILE A 97 -11.20 15.99 1.07
N ASP A 98 -12.02 15.66 0.07
CA ASP A 98 -12.84 16.64 -0.64
C ASP A 98 -13.78 17.38 0.32
N GLY A 99 -14.38 16.65 1.26
CA GLY A 99 -15.24 17.24 2.28
C GLY A 99 -14.52 18.21 3.19
N ILE A 100 -13.30 17.86 3.60
CA ILE A 100 -12.48 18.73 4.45
C ILE A 100 -12.05 19.99 3.68
N ILE A 101 -11.67 19.83 2.41
CA ILE A 101 -11.30 20.95 1.54
C ILE A 101 -12.48 21.92 1.41
N ALA A 102 -13.68 21.41 1.15
CA ALA A 102 -14.87 22.23 1.03
C ALA A 102 -15.15 23.00 2.32
N LEU A 103 -14.96 22.36 3.47
CA LEU A 103 -15.14 22.98 4.77
C LEU A 103 -14.16 24.15 4.95
N ILE A 104 -12.89 23.93 4.64
CA ILE A 104 -11.86 24.98 4.76
C ILE A 104 -12.14 26.13 3.83
N LYS A 105 -12.54 25.85 2.59
CA LYS A 105 -12.89 26.89 1.62
C LYS A 105 -14.07 27.75 2.11
N ASN A 106 -15.05 27.08 2.73
CA ASN A 106 -16.18 27.79 3.32
C ASN A 106 -15.73 28.74 4.44
N GLU A 107 -14.84 28.28 5.29
CA GLU A 107 -14.27 29.12 6.36
C GLU A 107 -13.48 30.32 5.79
N ILE A 108 -12.67 30.08 4.76
CA ILE A 108 -11.90 31.15 4.12
C ILE A 108 -12.83 32.21 3.53
N ASN A 109 -13.98 31.80 2.99
CA ASN A 109 -14.96 32.69 2.38
C ASN A 109 -15.92 33.33 3.40
N GLY A 110 -15.64 33.19 4.71
CA GLY A 110 -16.44 33.78 5.75
C GLY A 110 -17.76 33.08 6.02
N GLY A 111 -17.87 31.81 5.65
CA GLY A 111 -19.07 31.02 5.93
C GLY A 111 -19.26 30.81 7.43
N LYS A 112 -20.52 30.88 7.88
CA LYS A 112 -20.88 30.74 9.30
C LYS A 112 -21.63 29.46 9.64
N ASN A 113 -21.89 28.62 8.66
CA ASN A 113 -22.57 27.36 8.86
C ASN A 113 -21.57 26.33 9.40
N LEU A 114 -21.88 25.81 10.57
CA LEU A 114 -21.04 24.77 11.18
C LEU A 114 -21.38 23.42 10.55
N ALA A 115 -20.46 22.88 9.75
CA ALA A 115 -20.65 21.60 9.07
C ALA A 115 -19.72 20.55 9.67
N PHE A 116 -20.22 19.83 10.68
CA PHE A 116 -19.43 18.82 11.36
C PHE A 116 -19.47 17.43 10.69
N THR A 117 -20.23 17.29 9.62
CA THR A 117 -20.40 16.01 8.92
C THR A 117 -19.07 15.42 8.44
N ALA A 118 -18.20 16.26 7.86
CA ALA A 118 -16.88 15.82 7.39
C ALA A 118 -16.00 15.31 8.54
N PHE A 119 -16.09 15.95 9.69
CA PHE A 119 -15.33 15.52 10.87
C PHE A 119 -15.88 14.23 11.45
N SER A 120 -17.20 14.03 11.42
CA SER A 120 -17.83 12.80 11.87
C SER A 120 -17.35 11.60 11.05
N GLN A 121 -17.25 11.75 9.74
CA GLN A 121 -16.74 10.70 8.86
C GLN A 121 -15.28 10.37 9.16
N SER A 122 -14.45 11.39 9.37
CA SER A 122 -13.06 11.21 9.75
C SER A 122 -12.93 10.45 11.08
N LYS A 123 -13.75 10.83 12.06
CA LYS A 123 -13.74 10.20 13.37
C LYS A 123 -14.14 8.72 13.30
N VAL A 124 -15.13 8.41 12.50
CA VAL A 124 -15.55 7.01 12.29
C VAL A 124 -14.42 6.18 11.71
N ILE A 125 -13.71 6.72 10.72
CA ILE A 125 -12.58 6.04 10.11
C ILE A 125 -11.47 5.80 11.14
N GLU A 126 -11.15 6.79 11.97
CA GLU A 126 -10.15 6.65 13.05
C GLU A 126 -10.52 5.56 14.04
N LEU A 127 -11.78 5.46 14.40
CA LEU A 127 -12.24 4.44 15.33
C LEU A 127 -12.20 3.04 14.75
N GLN A 128 -12.23 2.90 13.43
CA GLN A 128 -12.17 1.61 12.74
C GLN A 128 -10.74 1.13 12.47
N THR A 129 -9.79 1.99 12.62
CA THR A 129 -8.38 1.63 12.47
C THR A 129 -7.75 1.25 13.79
#